data_9d010388e4c7490c63c90b3b07bd72cb
#
_entry.id   9d010388e4c7490c63c90b3b07bd72cb
#
_cell.length_a   1.000
_cell.length_b   1.000
_cell.length_c   1.000
_cell.angle_alpha   90.00
_cell.angle_beta   90.00
_cell.angle_gamma   90.00
#
_symmetry.space_group_name_H-M   'P 1'
#
loop_
_entity.id
_entity.type
_entity.pdbx_description
1 polymer ?
#
loop_
_entity_poly.entity_id
_entity_poly.type
_entity_poly.pdbx_seq_one_letter_code
_entity_poly.pdbx_strand_id
1 'polypeptide(L)'
;MGKIRLSEPRRNSDGLDWDDRVRDRISKLQPNEIGYQQVKKVIINGVAQQLKDHETILEVVLSKPILPKSKVMIDLQFEAQVPLQVRRSGRDNKEGIRYSMSQWYPKMVEYDYQGWNANPYIAREFYGVWGDYDVNITIQKDYLVAAGGDLLNPAETGFGYPGSNDASKKSTGNTITWKWQAYNVHDFVWAADPQYKIITRTLANGPLVRVVYKQIDSLEANWQRLADSMVSAYPIIARTFGAYPYKTYTFIQGGDGGMEYPMATLIKSASIGTAIHEWMHSWFQMMMGTNESLYAWMDEGFTDYATNRVMSEMRRETGFYFTNSYRSYLNLAKSGYEEPASTHSDHYNTNYAYSSAAYGKGAVFLAQLGYIVSDSLLNKILLAYYNTWRFKHPNPNDFIRVAEKESGMELDWYKEYFINSTKTIDYSVGDVNMKDGKALITLKRVGKMPMPVDVLITFKDGSKEMHTIPLNLMYGNKPAESSIPWFTETEWKWTHPEYAFSTNRSVKEIKSIEIDPSMRMADINRVNNRLIIPD
;
A
#
# COMPACT_ATOMS: atom_id res chain seq x y z
N MET A 1 -18.87 -0.92 -18.40
CA MET A 1 -17.62 -0.30 -17.95
C MET A 1 -16.53 -1.34 -17.95
N GLY A 2 -15.33 -1.06 -18.47
CA GLY A 2 -14.17 -1.94 -18.37
C GLY A 2 -14.18 -3.27 -19.13
N LYS A 3 -15.27 -3.66 -19.75
CA LYS A 3 -15.37 -4.96 -20.44
C LYS A 3 -14.29 -5.16 -21.49
N ILE A 4 -14.13 -4.19 -22.35
CA ILE A 4 -13.15 -4.24 -23.45
C ILE A 4 -11.74 -4.00 -22.88
N ARG A 5 -11.56 -2.93 -22.09
CA ARG A 5 -10.25 -2.50 -21.61
C ARG A 5 -9.53 -3.54 -20.74
N LEU A 6 -10.23 -4.20 -19.84
CA LEU A 6 -9.64 -5.24 -19.00
C LEU A 6 -9.36 -6.56 -19.73
N SER A 7 -9.99 -6.80 -20.88
CA SER A 7 -9.78 -8.00 -21.69
C SER A 7 -8.86 -7.78 -22.89
N GLU A 8 -8.49 -6.53 -23.18
CA GLU A 8 -7.54 -6.22 -24.22
C GLU A 8 -6.10 -6.49 -23.76
N PRO A 9 -5.23 -7.01 -24.63
CA PRO A 9 -3.79 -7.03 -24.36
C PRO A 9 -3.28 -5.60 -24.21
N ARG A 10 -2.38 -5.38 -23.29
CA ARG A 10 -1.72 -4.10 -23.15
C ARG A 10 -0.73 -3.85 -24.28
N ARG A 11 -0.15 -2.63 -24.36
CA ARG A 11 0.65 -2.13 -25.48
C ARG A 11 1.77 -3.06 -25.97
N ASN A 12 2.36 -3.87 -25.12
CA ASN A 12 3.41 -4.83 -25.48
C ASN A 12 2.85 -6.25 -25.53
N SER A 13 1.78 -6.42 -26.27
CA SER A 13 0.96 -7.61 -26.28
C SER A 13 1.56 -8.73 -27.12
N ASP A 14 2.72 -9.18 -26.76
CA ASP A 14 3.21 -10.54 -27.08
C ASP A 14 2.51 -11.62 -26.20
N GLY A 15 1.41 -11.25 -25.52
CA GLY A 15 0.63 -12.11 -24.64
C GLY A 15 1.15 -12.20 -23.21
N LEU A 16 2.30 -11.61 -22.91
CA LEU A 16 2.94 -11.70 -21.60
C LEU A 16 2.34 -10.73 -20.55
N ASP A 17 1.63 -9.71 -21.00
CA ASP A 17 1.13 -8.64 -20.13
C ASP A 17 -0.36 -8.72 -19.80
N TRP A 18 -1.01 -9.84 -20.05
CA TRP A 18 -2.40 -10.03 -19.67
C TRP A 18 -2.52 -10.23 -18.16
N ASP A 19 -3.55 -9.62 -17.57
CA ASP A 19 -3.93 -10.00 -16.21
C ASP A 19 -4.54 -11.41 -16.25
N ASP A 20 -3.79 -12.38 -15.74
CA ASP A 20 -4.21 -13.79 -15.73
C ASP A 20 -5.55 -14.03 -15.01
N ARG A 21 -5.95 -13.12 -14.12
CA ARG A 21 -7.23 -13.19 -13.42
C ARG A 21 -8.40 -12.85 -14.34
N VAL A 22 -8.17 -12.04 -15.32
CA VAL A 22 -9.20 -11.52 -16.25
C VAL A 22 -9.09 -12.17 -17.63
N ARG A 23 -7.92 -12.08 -18.25
CA ARG A 23 -7.69 -12.49 -19.65
C ARG A 23 -8.83 -11.98 -20.55
N ASP A 24 -9.41 -12.87 -21.36
CA ASP A 24 -10.54 -12.59 -22.25
C ASP A 24 -11.91 -12.83 -21.60
N ARG A 25 -11.97 -13.10 -20.28
CA ARG A 25 -13.21 -13.47 -19.59
C ARG A 25 -14.29 -12.38 -19.66
N ILE A 26 -13.89 -11.11 -19.51
CA ILE A 26 -14.83 -10.00 -19.52
C ILE A 26 -15.44 -9.85 -20.92
N SER A 27 -14.67 -10.01 -21.98
CA SER A 27 -15.15 -9.90 -23.36
C SER A 27 -16.15 -11.02 -23.74
N LYS A 28 -16.10 -12.16 -23.05
CA LYS A 28 -16.96 -13.33 -23.27
C LYS A 28 -18.26 -13.28 -22.48
N LEU A 29 -18.46 -12.32 -21.58
CA LEU A 29 -19.68 -12.19 -20.78
C LEU A 29 -20.89 -11.93 -21.69
N GLN A 30 -22.00 -12.59 -21.36
CA GLN A 30 -23.28 -12.41 -22.04
C GLN A 30 -23.94 -11.08 -21.61
N PRO A 31 -24.95 -10.57 -22.34
CA PRO A 31 -25.62 -9.31 -21.99
C PRO A 31 -26.19 -9.24 -20.56
N ASN A 32 -26.64 -10.36 -20.00
CA ASN A 32 -27.12 -10.46 -18.61
C ASN A 32 -26.01 -10.71 -17.58
N GLU A 33 -24.76 -10.84 -18.01
CA GLU A 33 -23.58 -11.08 -17.17
C GLU A 33 -22.65 -9.86 -17.10
N ILE A 34 -22.76 -8.91 -18.03
CA ILE A 34 -21.98 -7.67 -18.02
C ILE A 34 -22.44 -6.73 -16.92
N GLY A 35 -21.54 -5.85 -16.45
CA GLY A 35 -21.87 -4.75 -15.55
C GLY A 35 -22.05 -3.44 -16.31
N TYR A 36 -22.96 -2.60 -15.81
CA TYR A 36 -23.06 -1.21 -16.20
C TYR A 36 -23.56 -0.36 -15.05
N GLN A 37 -23.29 0.92 -15.10
CA GLN A 37 -23.89 1.96 -14.28
C GLN A 37 -24.43 3.05 -15.22
N GLN A 38 -25.72 3.30 -15.19
CA GLN A 38 -26.38 4.26 -16.04
C GLN A 38 -26.99 5.37 -15.19
N VAL A 39 -26.41 6.55 -15.22
CA VAL A 39 -26.97 7.72 -14.55
C VAL A 39 -28.19 8.19 -15.35
N LYS A 40 -29.35 8.21 -14.70
CA LYS A 40 -30.62 8.62 -15.32
C LYS A 40 -30.84 10.12 -15.18
N LYS A 41 -30.41 10.71 -14.06
CA LYS A 41 -30.68 12.10 -13.73
C LYS A 41 -29.68 12.64 -12.73
N VAL A 42 -29.28 13.90 -12.94
CA VAL A 42 -28.55 14.69 -11.97
C VAL A 42 -29.26 16.03 -11.80
N ILE A 43 -29.59 16.36 -10.56
CA ILE A 43 -30.22 17.61 -10.17
C ILE A 43 -29.31 18.31 -9.19
N ILE A 44 -29.01 19.59 -9.42
CA ILE A 44 -28.23 20.43 -8.49
C ILE A 44 -29.12 21.58 -8.02
N ASN A 45 -29.36 21.64 -6.70
CA ASN A 45 -30.24 22.63 -6.07
C ASN A 45 -31.62 22.73 -6.76
N GLY A 46 -32.22 21.60 -7.12
CA GLY A 46 -33.53 21.52 -7.77
C GLY A 46 -33.53 21.71 -9.30
N VAL A 47 -32.35 21.98 -9.91
CA VAL A 47 -32.24 22.18 -11.37
C VAL A 47 -31.58 20.98 -12.03
N ALA A 48 -32.25 20.40 -13.04
CA ALA A 48 -31.66 19.29 -13.82
C ALA A 48 -30.47 19.81 -14.64
N GLN A 49 -29.41 19.01 -14.71
CA GLN A 49 -28.18 19.35 -15.41
C GLN A 49 -28.03 18.57 -16.71
N GLN A 50 -27.27 19.14 -17.65
CA GLN A 50 -26.84 18.44 -18.86
C GLN A 50 -25.69 17.49 -18.54
N LEU A 51 -25.75 16.29 -19.09
CA LEU A 51 -24.76 15.24 -18.87
C LEU A 51 -24.03 14.95 -20.18
N LYS A 52 -22.72 14.74 -20.08
CA LYS A 52 -21.89 14.22 -21.17
C LYS A 52 -21.13 12.98 -20.68
N ASP A 53 -21.22 11.93 -21.44
CA ASP A 53 -20.60 10.65 -21.13
C ASP A 53 -19.19 10.59 -21.77
N HIS A 54 -18.18 10.30 -20.95
CA HIS A 54 -16.81 10.07 -21.34
C HIS A 54 -16.37 8.67 -20.82
N GLU A 55 -17.06 7.65 -21.20
CA GLU A 55 -16.85 6.24 -20.82
C GLU A 55 -17.02 5.99 -19.31
N THR A 56 -15.94 6.04 -18.53
CA THR A 56 -15.97 5.85 -17.07
C THR A 56 -16.15 7.16 -16.31
N ILE A 57 -16.12 8.28 -16.99
CA ILE A 57 -16.27 9.63 -16.43
C ILE A 57 -17.56 10.25 -16.95
N LEU A 58 -18.36 10.79 -16.05
CA LEU A 58 -19.56 11.58 -16.39
C LEU A 58 -19.28 13.06 -16.12
N GLU A 59 -19.32 13.87 -17.17
CA GLU A 59 -19.25 15.33 -17.05
C GLU A 59 -20.64 15.90 -16.81
N VAL A 60 -20.79 16.65 -15.71
CA VAL A 60 -22.02 17.39 -15.40
C VAL A 60 -21.81 18.85 -15.76
N VAL A 61 -22.48 19.30 -16.83
CA VAL A 61 -22.37 20.70 -17.29
C VAL A 61 -23.26 21.57 -16.42
N LEU A 62 -22.64 22.37 -15.56
CA LEU A 62 -23.36 23.20 -14.62
C LEU A 62 -24.07 24.37 -15.33
N SER A 63 -25.36 24.56 -15.07
CA SER A 63 -26.13 25.70 -15.56
C SER A 63 -25.70 27.02 -14.90
N LYS A 64 -25.12 26.96 -13.70
CA LYS A 64 -24.50 28.06 -12.96
C LYS A 64 -23.29 27.53 -12.20
N PRO A 65 -22.21 28.31 -12.07
CA PRO A 65 -21.04 27.88 -11.31
C PRO A 65 -21.37 27.71 -9.82
N ILE A 66 -20.73 26.74 -9.19
CA ILE A 66 -20.74 26.58 -7.73
C ILE A 66 -19.76 27.60 -7.14
N LEU A 67 -20.26 28.50 -6.30
CA LEU A 67 -19.43 29.54 -5.72
C LEU A 67 -18.53 28.99 -4.59
N PRO A 68 -17.35 29.56 -4.39
CA PRO A 68 -16.48 29.21 -3.27
C PRO A 68 -17.22 29.31 -1.93
N LYS A 69 -16.96 28.35 -1.01
CA LYS A 69 -17.57 28.28 0.33
C LYS A 69 -19.09 28.12 0.32
N SER A 70 -19.72 27.83 -0.82
CA SER A 70 -21.14 27.52 -0.89
C SER A 70 -21.39 26.02 -0.64
N LYS A 71 -22.64 25.71 -0.28
CA LYS A 71 -23.14 24.33 -0.21
C LYS A 71 -24.11 24.10 -1.37
N VAL A 72 -24.00 22.95 -1.99
CA VAL A 72 -24.94 22.49 -3.02
C VAL A 72 -25.50 21.13 -2.66
N MET A 73 -26.74 20.89 -3.05
CA MET A 73 -27.37 19.57 -2.99
C MET A 73 -27.30 18.96 -4.38
N ILE A 74 -26.78 17.77 -4.49
CA ILE A 74 -26.72 16.99 -5.72
C ILE A 74 -27.59 15.75 -5.54
N ASP A 75 -28.69 15.66 -6.28
CA ASP A 75 -29.52 14.48 -6.34
C ASP A 75 -29.14 13.69 -7.60
N LEU A 76 -28.74 12.45 -7.43
CA LEU A 76 -28.33 11.57 -8.51
C LEU A 76 -29.16 10.30 -8.49
N GLN A 77 -29.74 9.95 -9.63
CA GLN A 77 -30.44 8.69 -9.81
C GLN A 77 -29.70 7.84 -10.86
N PHE A 78 -29.43 6.61 -10.53
CA PHE A 78 -28.78 5.67 -11.43
C PHE A 78 -29.39 4.27 -11.35
N GLU A 79 -29.16 3.51 -12.39
CA GLU A 79 -29.47 2.09 -12.50
C GLU A 79 -28.16 1.34 -12.81
N ALA A 80 -27.96 0.21 -12.15
CA ALA A 80 -26.77 -0.62 -12.37
C ALA A 80 -27.17 -2.08 -12.57
N GLN A 81 -26.49 -2.76 -13.49
CA GLN A 81 -26.52 -4.22 -13.58
C GLN A 81 -25.28 -4.77 -12.88
N VAL A 82 -25.49 -5.64 -11.88
CA VAL A 82 -24.41 -6.31 -11.17
C VAL A 82 -23.81 -7.40 -12.08
N PRO A 83 -22.56 -7.32 -12.48
CA PRO A 83 -21.95 -8.29 -13.38
C PRO A 83 -21.77 -9.67 -12.72
N LEU A 84 -21.67 -10.72 -13.54
CA LEU A 84 -21.01 -11.93 -13.08
C LEU A 84 -19.55 -11.58 -12.69
N GLN A 85 -19.16 -11.92 -11.46
CA GLN A 85 -17.88 -11.45 -10.94
C GLN A 85 -16.70 -12.05 -11.69
N VAL A 86 -15.91 -11.18 -12.31
CA VAL A 86 -14.60 -11.50 -12.90
C VAL A 86 -13.48 -10.94 -12.06
N ARG A 87 -13.65 -9.71 -11.58
CA ARG A 87 -12.72 -9.01 -10.70
C ARG A 87 -13.43 -8.69 -9.36
N ARG A 88 -13.20 -7.51 -8.81
CA ARG A 88 -13.55 -7.07 -7.45
C ARG A 88 -15.04 -6.92 -7.20
N SER A 89 -15.81 -6.50 -8.21
CA SER A 89 -17.26 -6.27 -8.09
C SER A 89 -18.07 -7.27 -8.90
N GLY A 90 -19.17 -7.74 -8.33
CA GLY A 90 -20.06 -8.61 -9.05
C GLY A 90 -20.85 -9.57 -8.17
N ARG A 91 -21.53 -10.50 -8.84
CA ARG A 91 -22.30 -11.58 -8.22
C ARG A 91 -21.72 -12.95 -8.54
N ASP A 92 -22.05 -13.93 -7.71
CA ASP A 92 -21.80 -15.36 -7.94
C ASP A 92 -20.31 -15.64 -8.23
N ASN A 93 -19.44 -15.24 -7.32
CA ASN A 93 -18.00 -15.44 -7.48
C ASN A 93 -17.57 -16.90 -7.29
N LYS A 94 -16.29 -17.18 -7.53
CA LYS A 94 -15.74 -18.54 -7.42
C LYS A 94 -15.81 -19.11 -6.00
N GLU A 95 -15.76 -18.27 -4.99
CA GLU A 95 -15.89 -18.63 -3.57
C GLU A 95 -17.36 -18.87 -3.18
N GLY A 96 -18.29 -18.65 -4.13
CA GLY A 96 -19.70 -18.85 -3.96
C GLY A 96 -20.41 -17.71 -3.23
N ILE A 97 -19.80 -16.53 -3.12
CA ILE A 97 -20.43 -15.35 -2.52
C ILE A 97 -21.40 -14.72 -3.51
N ARG A 98 -22.62 -14.44 -3.02
CA ARG A 98 -23.69 -13.96 -3.89
C ARG A 98 -23.44 -12.55 -4.42
N TYR A 99 -23.04 -11.61 -3.56
CA TYR A 99 -22.76 -10.22 -3.94
C TYR A 99 -21.46 -9.72 -3.29
N SER A 100 -20.55 -9.19 -4.10
CA SER A 100 -19.37 -8.43 -3.67
C SER A 100 -19.43 -7.08 -4.37
N MET A 101 -19.70 -6.01 -3.63
CA MET A 101 -20.10 -4.73 -4.19
C MET A 101 -19.04 -3.66 -3.89
N SER A 102 -17.97 -3.72 -4.66
CA SER A 102 -16.96 -2.67 -4.74
C SER A 102 -17.26 -1.74 -5.92
N GLN A 103 -16.97 -0.44 -5.81
CA GLN A 103 -17.18 0.54 -6.90
C GLN A 103 -18.59 0.47 -7.53
N TRP A 104 -19.62 0.37 -6.68
CA TRP A 104 -20.99 0.03 -7.07
C TRP A 104 -21.89 1.24 -7.33
N TYR A 105 -21.43 2.46 -7.05
CA TYR A 105 -22.16 3.71 -7.19
C TYR A 105 -21.30 4.77 -7.91
N PRO A 106 -21.92 5.77 -8.60
CA PRO A 106 -21.20 6.90 -9.15
C PRO A 106 -20.58 7.77 -8.06
N LYS A 107 -19.27 8.05 -8.13
CA LYS A 107 -18.52 8.85 -7.14
C LYS A 107 -18.11 10.21 -7.72
N MET A 108 -17.97 11.19 -6.83
CA MET A 108 -17.32 12.45 -7.20
C MET A 108 -15.87 12.20 -7.58
N VAL A 109 -15.42 12.85 -8.64
CA VAL A 109 -14.00 12.91 -8.99
C VAL A 109 -13.31 13.90 -8.05
N GLU A 110 -12.11 13.53 -7.54
CA GLU A 110 -11.33 14.43 -6.69
C GLU A 110 -10.82 15.63 -7.48
N TYR A 111 -10.91 16.81 -6.85
CA TYR A 111 -10.37 18.07 -7.36
C TYR A 111 -9.32 18.59 -6.39
N ASP A 112 -8.07 18.51 -6.79
CA ASP A 112 -6.94 18.96 -5.98
C ASP A 112 -6.14 20.11 -6.64
N TYR A 113 -4.92 20.36 -6.19
CA TYR A 113 -4.07 21.43 -6.72
C TYR A 113 -3.68 21.24 -8.20
N GLN A 114 -3.84 20.03 -8.76
CA GLN A 114 -3.63 19.74 -10.18
C GLN A 114 -4.92 19.90 -11.00
N GLY A 115 -6.05 20.21 -10.38
CA GLY A 115 -7.37 20.27 -10.98
C GLY A 115 -8.16 18.97 -10.81
N TRP A 116 -9.05 18.66 -11.79
CA TRP A 116 -9.85 17.44 -11.79
C TRP A 116 -8.98 16.21 -12.10
N ASN A 117 -8.99 15.23 -11.19
CA ASN A 117 -8.34 13.93 -11.41
C ASN A 117 -9.26 12.98 -12.19
N ALA A 118 -9.75 13.43 -13.34
CA ALA A 118 -10.73 12.73 -14.18
C ALA A 118 -10.08 11.70 -15.12
N ASN A 119 -9.26 10.82 -14.59
CA ASN A 119 -8.64 9.75 -15.37
C ASN A 119 -9.67 8.62 -15.63
N PRO A 120 -9.88 8.21 -16.89
CA PRO A 120 -10.69 7.03 -17.18
C PRO A 120 -10.13 5.80 -16.48
N TYR A 121 -10.98 5.07 -15.77
CA TYR A 121 -10.56 3.85 -15.08
C TYR A 121 -10.23 2.74 -16.10
N ILE A 122 -9.03 2.19 -16.02
CA ILE A 122 -8.58 1.07 -16.85
C ILE A 122 -8.48 -0.21 -16.05
N ALA A 123 -7.61 -0.27 -15.04
CA ALA A 123 -7.39 -1.53 -14.36
C ALA A 123 -6.80 -1.43 -12.93
N ARG A 124 -6.45 -0.24 -12.47
CA ARG A 124 -5.71 -0.08 -11.22
C ARG A 124 -6.59 0.44 -10.08
N GLU A 125 -6.03 1.20 -9.16
CA GLU A 125 -6.66 1.64 -7.94
C GLU A 125 -7.42 2.97 -8.12
N PHE A 126 -7.86 3.58 -7.05
CA PHE A 126 -8.84 4.66 -7.06
C PHE A 126 -8.35 5.88 -6.30
N TYR A 127 -9.02 7.01 -6.51
CA TYR A 127 -8.79 8.25 -5.78
C TYR A 127 -10.15 8.86 -5.42
N GLY A 128 -10.48 8.91 -4.13
CA GLY A 128 -11.82 9.26 -3.63
C GLY A 128 -11.84 10.54 -2.81
N VAL A 129 -13.00 11.20 -2.81
CA VAL A 129 -13.29 12.42 -2.05
C VAL A 129 -13.71 12.08 -0.63
N TRP A 130 -13.13 12.75 0.37
CA TRP A 130 -13.52 12.59 1.78
C TRP A 130 -14.97 13.03 2.02
N GLY A 131 -15.72 12.22 2.77
CA GLY A 131 -17.09 12.50 3.14
C GLY A 131 -17.63 11.61 4.24
N ASP A 132 -18.87 11.91 4.65
CA ASP A 132 -19.65 11.06 5.51
C ASP A 132 -20.67 10.30 4.69
N TYR A 133 -20.84 9.02 4.98
CA TYR A 133 -21.68 8.11 4.23
C TYR A 133 -22.81 7.58 5.11
N ASP A 134 -24.06 7.85 4.73
CA ASP A 134 -25.26 7.19 5.25
C ASP A 134 -25.81 6.28 4.13
N VAL A 135 -25.69 4.97 4.32
CA VAL A 135 -26.00 4.00 3.27
C VAL A 135 -27.13 3.08 3.70
N ASN A 136 -28.22 3.04 2.92
CA ASN A 136 -29.33 2.15 3.13
C ASN A 136 -29.37 1.07 2.04
N ILE A 137 -29.25 -0.20 2.43
CA ILE A 137 -29.26 -1.34 1.52
C ILE A 137 -30.52 -2.17 1.78
N THR A 138 -31.45 -2.15 0.84
CA THR A 138 -32.66 -2.98 0.91
C THR A 138 -32.45 -4.23 0.07
N ILE A 139 -32.50 -5.39 0.71
CA ILE A 139 -32.26 -6.70 0.09
C ILE A 139 -33.21 -7.74 0.68
N GLN A 140 -33.28 -8.93 0.07
CA GLN A 140 -34.07 -10.04 0.59
C GLN A 140 -33.69 -10.35 2.05
N LYS A 141 -34.69 -10.68 2.85
CA LYS A 141 -34.55 -10.79 4.31
C LYS A 141 -33.66 -11.93 4.81
N ASP A 142 -33.36 -12.88 3.97
CA ASP A 142 -32.48 -14.02 4.27
C ASP A 142 -30.98 -13.70 4.05
N TYR A 143 -30.66 -12.54 3.45
CA TYR A 143 -29.28 -12.11 3.27
C TYR A 143 -28.72 -11.44 4.53
N LEU A 144 -27.50 -11.82 4.88
CA LEU A 144 -26.67 -11.03 5.80
C LEU A 144 -25.80 -10.07 4.97
N VAL A 145 -25.88 -8.78 5.29
CA VAL A 145 -25.06 -7.73 4.67
C VAL A 145 -23.87 -7.41 5.56
N ALA A 146 -22.67 -7.45 4.99
CA ALA A 146 -21.45 -6.96 5.61
C ALA A 146 -20.96 -5.71 4.87
N ALA A 147 -20.48 -4.71 5.60
CA ALA A 147 -20.05 -3.45 4.99
C ALA A 147 -18.96 -2.75 5.80
N GLY A 148 -18.32 -1.74 5.20
CA GLY A 148 -17.49 -0.75 5.88
C GLY A 148 -18.37 0.25 6.63
N GLY A 149 -18.15 0.36 7.95
CA GLY A 149 -18.92 1.29 8.77
C GLY A 149 -19.63 0.64 9.95
N ASP A 150 -20.44 1.46 10.63
CA ASP A 150 -21.23 1.07 11.79
C ASP A 150 -22.67 0.73 11.35
N LEU A 151 -23.17 -0.45 11.73
CA LEU A 151 -24.58 -0.82 11.50
C LEU A 151 -25.45 -0.12 12.55
N LEU A 152 -26.40 0.68 12.09
CA LEU A 152 -27.27 1.51 12.95
C LEU A 152 -28.50 0.77 13.48
N ASN A 153 -28.98 -0.25 12.77
CA ASN A 153 -30.22 -0.94 13.11
C ASN A 153 -30.08 -2.47 13.26
N PRO A 154 -29.11 -2.96 14.07
CA PRO A 154 -28.87 -4.39 14.24
C PRO A 154 -30.09 -5.13 14.82
N ALA A 155 -30.87 -4.48 15.68
CA ALA A 155 -32.07 -5.06 16.26
C ALA A 155 -33.20 -5.34 15.23
N GLU A 156 -33.18 -4.63 14.11
CA GLU A 156 -34.19 -4.78 13.03
C GLU A 156 -33.76 -5.78 11.97
N THR A 157 -32.44 -5.85 11.69
CA THR A 157 -31.93 -6.54 10.50
C THR A 157 -31.18 -7.82 10.80
N GLY A 158 -30.52 -7.86 11.97
CA GLY A 158 -29.32 -8.58 11.95
C GLY A 158 -29.23 -9.81 12.79
N PHE A 159 -29.32 -10.92 12.19
CA PHE A 159 -28.65 -12.09 12.76
C PHE A 159 -27.14 -11.92 12.64
N GLY A 160 -26.44 -12.22 13.75
CA GLY A 160 -24.97 -12.28 13.81
C GLY A 160 -24.26 -11.01 14.25
N TYR A 161 -24.88 -9.84 14.19
CA TYR A 161 -24.30 -8.60 14.71
C TYR A 161 -24.56 -8.44 16.22
N PRO A 162 -23.61 -7.85 16.99
CA PRO A 162 -23.88 -7.48 18.39
C PRO A 162 -25.13 -6.59 18.51
N GLY A 163 -26.02 -6.94 19.43
CA GLY A 163 -27.29 -6.24 19.61
C GLY A 163 -28.41 -6.68 18.66
N SER A 164 -28.13 -7.64 17.76
CA SER A 164 -29.17 -8.26 16.96
C SER A 164 -30.05 -9.19 17.82
N ASN A 165 -31.35 -9.03 17.69
CA ASN A 165 -32.31 -10.06 18.05
C ASN A 165 -32.59 -10.90 16.81
N ASP A 166 -33.14 -12.10 16.90
CA ASP A 166 -33.61 -12.90 15.74
C ASP A 166 -34.74 -12.18 14.92
N ALA A 167 -34.51 -10.92 14.63
CA ALA A 167 -35.48 -9.98 14.05
C ALA A 167 -35.78 -10.28 12.59
N SER A 168 -34.91 -11.04 11.88
CA SER A 168 -35.22 -11.54 10.53
C SER A 168 -36.52 -12.33 10.48
N LYS A 169 -36.95 -12.88 11.61
CA LYS A 169 -38.25 -13.57 11.78
C LYS A 169 -39.41 -12.60 11.99
N LYS A 170 -39.16 -11.31 12.23
CA LYS A 170 -40.23 -10.32 12.53
C LYS A 170 -40.67 -9.47 11.33
N SER A 171 -39.88 -9.43 10.26
CA SER A 171 -40.31 -8.71 9.05
C SER A 171 -41.45 -9.42 8.37
N THR A 172 -42.56 -8.73 8.20
CA THR A 172 -43.73 -9.21 7.44
C THR A 172 -43.53 -9.17 5.92
N GLY A 173 -42.48 -8.45 5.47
CA GLY A 173 -42.11 -8.33 4.07
C GLY A 173 -41.07 -9.36 3.62
N ASN A 174 -40.76 -9.35 2.31
CA ASN A 174 -39.75 -10.20 1.71
C ASN A 174 -38.32 -9.56 1.76
N THR A 175 -38.21 -8.29 2.13
CA THR A 175 -36.99 -7.53 2.16
C THR A 175 -36.77 -6.87 3.51
N ILE A 176 -35.50 -6.54 3.80
CA ILE A 176 -35.06 -5.79 4.98
C ILE A 176 -34.13 -4.68 4.50
N THR A 177 -34.16 -3.52 5.17
CA THR A 177 -33.24 -2.41 4.93
C THR A 177 -32.17 -2.37 6.00
N TRP A 178 -30.93 -2.49 5.59
CA TRP A 178 -29.72 -2.35 6.40
C TRP A 178 -29.27 -0.90 6.36
N LYS A 179 -29.07 -0.26 7.53
CA LYS A 179 -28.68 1.15 7.64
C LYS A 179 -27.24 1.24 8.18
N TRP A 180 -26.37 1.76 7.38
CA TRP A 180 -24.95 1.87 7.68
C TRP A 180 -24.50 3.32 7.73
N GLN A 181 -23.50 3.60 8.56
CA GLN A 181 -22.88 4.93 8.67
C GLN A 181 -21.36 4.80 8.71
N ALA A 182 -20.67 5.60 7.90
CA ALA A 182 -19.23 5.70 7.92
C ALA A 182 -18.85 7.19 7.84
N TYR A 183 -18.09 7.67 8.82
CA TYR A 183 -17.67 9.06 8.89
C TYR A 183 -16.25 9.24 8.40
N ASN A 184 -16.03 10.35 7.68
CA ASN A 184 -14.71 10.77 7.23
C ASN A 184 -13.98 9.64 6.48
N VAL A 185 -14.63 9.10 5.47
CA VAL A 185 -14.12 8.08 4.54
C VAL A 185 -14.26 8.56 3.09
N HIS A 186 -13.61 7.90 2.15
CA HIS A 186 -13.67 8.30 0.74
C HIS A 186 -14.27 7.24 -0.18
N ASP A 187 -14.75 6.14 0.38
CA ASP A 187 -15.47 5.08 -0.34
C ASP A 187 -16.31 4.23 0.62
N PHE A 188 -17.18 3.39 0.05
CA PHE A 188 -18.03 2.48 0.80
C PHE A 188 -18.21 1.16 0.06
N VAL A 189 -17.85 0.05 0.72
CA VAL A 189 -17.96 -1.32 0.21
C VAL A 189 -18.97 -2.13 1.01
N TRP A 190 -19.64 -3.06 0.34
CA TRP A 190 -20.47 -4.05 1.00
C TRP A 190 -20.48 -5.38 0.25
N ALA A 191 -20.84 -6.44 0.95
CA ALA A 191 -21.10 -7.75 0.36
C ALA A 191 -22.29 -8.39 1.05
N ALA A 192 -22.93 -9.36 0.40
CA ALA A 192 -24.08 -10.04 0.98
C ALA A 192 -24.18 -11.49 0.51
N ASP A 193 -24.48 -12.37 1.45
CA ASP A 193 -24.74 -13.79 1.19
C ASP A 193 -25.69 -14.35 2.26
N PRO A 194 -26.66 -15.23 1.89
CA PRO A 194 -27.57 -15.84 2.87
C PRO A 194 -26.87 -16.83 3.81
N GLN A 195 -25.67 -17.31 3.48
CA GLN A 195 -24.90 -18.25 4.27
C GLN A 195 -23.73 -17.58 5.03
N TYR A 196 -23.70 -16.25 5.09
CA TYR A 196 -22.68 -15.56 5.87
C TYR A 196 -22.82 -15.81 7.37
N LYS A 197 -21.69 -15.99 8.02
CA LYS A 197 -21.50 -15.96 9.47
C LYS A 197 -20.55 -14.83 9.88
N ILE A 198 -20.63 -14.41 11.12
CA ILE A 198 -19.79 -13.36 11.70
C ILE A 198 -19.05 -13.88 12.91
N ILE A 199 -17.73 -13.66 12.94
CA ILE A 199 -16.88 -13.75 14.13
C ILE A 199 -16.55 -12.32 14.55
N THR A 200 -16.60 -12.03 15.85
CA THR A 200 -16.21 -10.72 16.39
C THR A 200 -15.05 -10.85 17.37
N ARG A 201 -14.17 -9.85 17.39
CA ARG A 201 -13.10 -9.68 18.38
C ARG A 201 -13.01 -8.22 18.80
N THR A 202 -13.06 -7.96 20.09
CA THR A 202 -12.79 -6.62 20.62
C THR A 202 -11.29 -6.48 20.86
N LEU A 203 -10.68 -5.48 20.23
CA LEU A 203 -9.26 -5.23 20.39
C LEU A 203 -9.02 -4.28 21.56
N ALA A 204 -7.99 -4.54 22.36
CA ALA A 204 -7.61 -3.66 23.45
C ALA A 204 -7.20 -2.28 22.91
N ASN A 205 -7.91 -1.23 23.33
CA ASN A 205 -7.72 0.14 22.83
C ASN A 205 -7.83 0.28 21.30
N GLY A 206 -8.64 -0.58 20.67
CA GLY A 206 -8.81 -0.63 19.22
C GLY A 206 -10.26 -0.87 18.78
N PRO A 207 -10.47 -1.13 17.49
CA PRO A 207 -11.80 -1.35 16.95
C PRO A 207 -12.42 -2.69 17.39
N LEU A 208 -13.72 -2.79 17.24
CA LEU A 208 -14.40 -4.07 17.12
C LEU A 208 -14.10 -4.64 15.72
N VAL A 209 -13.34 -5.73 15.67
CA VAL A 209 -13.09 -6.45 14.43
C VAL A 209 -14.21 -7.45 14.16
N ARG A 210 -14.69 -7.45 12.92
CA ARG A 210 -15.64 -8.43 12.40
C ARG A 210 -14.98 -9.23 11.29
N VAL A 211 -15.18 -10.55 11.30
CA VAL A 211 -14.79 -11.42 10.19
C VAL A 211 -16.07 -12.07 9.68
N VAL A 212 -16.45 -11.71 8.47
CA VAL A 212 -17.68 -12.18 7.82
C VAL A 212 -17.30 -13.14 6.70
N TYR A 213 -17.80 -14.37 6.77
CA TYR A 213 -17.41 -15.44 5.86
C TYR A 213 -18.58 -16.37 5.57
N LYS A 214 -18.54 -17.02 4.42
CA LYS A 214 -19.50 -18.05 4.05
C LYS A 214 -19.28 -19.31 4.89
N GLN A 215 -20.35 -19.82 5.45
CA GLN A 215 -20.28 -21.03 6.27
C GLN A 215 -19.85 -22.26 5.45
N ILE A 216 -18.65 -22.75 5.74
CA ILE A 216 -18.13 -24.04 5.29
C ILE A 216 -17.42 -24.63 6.48
N ASP A 217 -17.96 -25.70 7.07
CA ASP A 217 -17.50 -26.25 8.36
C ASP A 217 -16.01 -26.59 8.38
N SER A 218 -15.47 -27.11 7.29
CA SER A 218 -14.03 -27.42 7.17
C SER A 218 -13.12 -26.17 7.17
N LEU A 219 -13.65 -24.96 6.95
CA LEU A 219 -12.89 -23.71 6.89
C LEU A 219 -13.08 -22.83 8.12
N GLU A 220 -14.04 -23.13 8.98
CA GLU A 220 -14.38 -22.28 10.13
C GLU A 220 -13.17 -22.05 11.06
N ALA A 221 -12.40 -23.08 11.36
CA ALA A 221 -11.20 -22.94 12.18
C ALA A 221 -10.15 -21.97 11.60
N ASN A 222 -10.08 -21.85 10.28
CA ASN A 222 -9.18 -20.91 9.63
C ASN A 222 -9.64 -19.46 9.82
N TRP A 223 -10.95 -19.20 9.74
CA TRP A 223 -11.52 -17.87 9.98
C TRP A 223 -11.42 -17.45 11.44
N GLN A 224 -11.60 -18.38 12.39
CA GLN A 224 -11.34 -18.13 13.81
C GLN A 224 -9.88 -17.74 14.03
N ARG A 225 -8.93 -18.49 13.46
CA ARG A 225 -7.50 -18.20 13.56
C ARG A 225 -7.14 -16.85 12.97
N LEU A 226 -7.75 -16.47 11.84
CA LEU A 226 -7.59 -15.13 11.26
C LEU A 226 -8.04 -14.07 12.27
N ALA A 227 -9.23 -14.19 12.83
CA ALA A 227 -9.75 -13.23 13.81
C ALA A 227 -8.83 -13.09 15.03
N ASP A 228 -8.32 -14.22 15.57
CA ASP A 228 -7.38 -14.24 16.70
C ASP A 228 -6.03 -13.62 16.33
N SER A 229 -5.58 -13.80 15.09
CA SER A 229 -4.36 -13.17 14.58
C SER A 229 -4.46 -11.67 14.53
N MET A 230 -5.63 -11.11 14.23
CA MET A 230 -5.84 -9.64 14.23
C MET A 230 -5.75 -9.05 15.64
N VAL A 231 -6.18 -9.80 16.66
CA VAL A 231 -5.97 -9.41 18.07
C VAL A 231 -4.49 -9.29 18.41
N SER A 232 -3.68 -10.22 17.90
CA SER A 232 -2.22 -10.23 18.12
C SER A 232 -1.49 -9.16 17.29
N ALA A 233 -1.97 -8.85 16.09
CA ALA A 233 -1.37 -7.88 15.18
C ALA A 233 -1.59 -6.42 15.64
N TYR A 234 -2.78 -6.11 16.17
CA TYR A 234 -3.16 -4.72 16.42
C TYR A 234 -2.23 -3.95 17.37
N PRO A 235 -1.76 -4.50 18.51
CA PRO A 235 -0.82 -3.79 19.38
C PRO A 235 0.49 -3.41 18.68
N ILE A 236 0.96 -4.25 17.75
CA ILE A 236 2.14 -3.98 16.93
C ILE A 236 1.84 -2.83 15.98
N ILE A 237 0.73 -2.91 15.27
CA ILE A 237 0.29 -1.90 14.30
C ILE A 237 0.12 -0.54 14.99
N ALA A 238 -0.67 -0.48 16.06
CA ALA A 238 -0.99 0.76 16.76
C ALA A 238 0.26 1.46 17.33
N ARG A 239 1.22 0.69 17.85
CA ARG A 239 2.49 1.22 18.35
C ARG A 239 3.38 1.76 17.25
N THR A 240 3.41 1.09 16.09
CA THR A 240 4.37 1.39 15.02
C THR A 240 3.83 2.42 14.04
N PHE A 241 2.55 2.36 13.70
CA PHE A 241 1.94 3.16 12.63
C PHE A 241 0.85 4.11 13.11
N GLY A 242 0.46 4.04 14.39
CA GLY A 242 -0.59 4.87 14.98
C GLY A 242 -1.89 4.10 15.24
N ALA A 243 -2.74 4.63 16.11
CA ALA A 243 -3.99 3.99 16.50
C ALA A 243 -5.04 4.07 15.37
N TYR A 244 -5.81 3.00 15.19
CA TYR A 244 -6.94 2.99 14.26
C TYR A 244 -8.07 3.90 14.78
N PRO A 245 -8.56 4.87 14.01
CA PRO A 245 -9.45 5.92 14.55
C PRO A 245 -10.93 5.56 14.54
N TYR A 246 -11.33 4.52 13.81
CA TYR A 246 -12.73 4.12 13.69
C TYR A 246 -13.11 3.07 14.74
N LYS A 247 -14.42 2.95 15.03
CA LYS A 247 -14.94 2.00 16.03
C LYS A 247 -14.94 0.55 15.57
N THR A 248 -15.04 0.32 14.26
CA THR A 248 -15.18 -1.02 13.69
C THR A 248 -14.28 -1.21 12.49
N TYR A 249 -13.88 -2.46 12.24
CA TYR A 249 -13.26 -2.91 11.00
C TYR A 249 -13.80 -4.26 10.60
N THR A 250 -14.12 -4.45 9.32
CA THR A 250 -14.75 -5.68 8.83
C THR A 250 -13.89 -6.37 7.75
N PHE A 251 -13.43 -7.59 8.03
CA PHE A 251 -12.89 -8.49 7.02
C PHE A 251 -14.05 -9.27 6.41
N ILE A 252 -14.25 -9.15 5.10
CA ILE A 252 -15.41 -9.72 4.40
C ILE A 252 -14.91 -10.73 3.38
N GLN A 253 -15.36 -11.99 3.48
CA GLN A 253 -15.10 -12.93 2.39
C GLN A 253 -15.85 -12.50 1.14
N GLY A 254 -15.11 -12.22 0.07
CA GLY A 254 -15.65 -11.73 -1.19
C GLY A 254 -14.55 -11.18 -2.06
N GLY A 255 -14.93 -10.60 -3.19
CA GLY A 255 -13.98 -9.95 -4.07
C GLY A 255 -13.06 -10.92 -4.80
N ASP A 256 -11.83 -10.49 -5.03
CA ASP A 256 -10.86 -11.09 -5.93
C ASP A 256 -9.45 -10.98 -5.32
N GLY A 257 -9.07 -11.94 -4.51
CA GLY A 257 -7.80 -11.95 -3.78
C GLY A 257 -7.89 -11.18 -2.48
N GLY A 258 -7.45 -9.95 -2.48
CA GLY A 258 -7.64 -8.92 -1.47
C GLY A 258 -8.07 -7.62 -2.14
N MET A 259 -8.81 -6.79 -1.42
CA MET A 259 -9.18 -5.44 -1.86
C MET A 259 -9.54 -4.58 -0.66
N GLU A 260 -8.79 -3.55 -0.49
CA GLU A 260 -8.90 -2.56 0.57
C GLU A 260 -10.07 -1.60 0.35
N TYR A 261 -10.68 -1.23 1.49
CA TYR A 261 -11.69 -0.17 1.59
C TYR A 261 -11.62 0.52 2.95
N PRO A 262 -12.12 1.75 3.09
CA PRO A 262 -12.29 2.35 4.40
C PRO A 262 -13.17 1.48 5.30
N MET A 263 -12.67 1.19 6.50
CA MET A 263 -13.35 0.41 7.55
C MET A 263 -13.69 -1.05 7.18
N ALA A 264 -13.29 -1.54 6.01
CA ALA A 264 -13.49 -2.92 5.59
C ALA A 264 -12.48 -3.36 4.54
N THR A 265 -12.39 -4.67 4.33
CA THR A 265 -11.67 -5.26 3.19
C THR A 265 -12.42 -6.47 2.66
N LEU A 266 -12.29 -6.70 1.35
CA LEU A 266 -12.72 -7.95 0.73
C LEU A 266 -11.53 -8.90 0.62
N ILE A 267 -11.67 -10.14 1.11
CA ILE A 267 -10.65 -11.18 1.00
C ILE A 267 -11.27 -12.51 0.55
N LYS A 268 -10.62 -13.24 -0.34
CA LYS A 268 -11.17 -14.51 -0.84
C LYS A 268 -11.06 -15.66 0.14
N SER A 269 -10.13 -15.60 1.09
CA SER A 269 -9.81 -16.70 2.01
C SER A 269 -9.25 -16.19 3.32
N ALA A 270 -9.19 -17.06 4.34
CA ALA A 270 -8.62 -16.76 5.66
C ALA A 270 -7.08 -16.72 5.67
N SER A 271 -6.46 -16.06 4.69
CA SER A 271 -5.02 -15.81 4.64
C SER A 271 -4.64 -14.67 5.59
N ILE A 272 -3.88 -14.99 6.65
CA ILE A 272 -3.45 -14.00 7.64
C ILE A 272 -2.58 -12.92 7.00
N GLY A 273 -1.64 -13.30 6.12
CA GLY A 273 -0.76 -12.35 5.42
C GLY A 273 -1.55 -11.38 4.55
N THR A 274 -2.51 -11.89 3.76
CA THR A 274 -3.40 -11.06 2.95
C THR A 274 -4.26 -10.14 3.85
N ALA A 275 -4.85 -10.68 4.91
CA ALA A 275 -5.69 -9.89 5.81
C ALA A 275 -4.89 -8.75 6.50
N ILE A 276 -3.65 -8.99 6.89
CA ILE A 276 -2.78 -7.93 7.45
C ILE A 276 -2.43 -6.91 6.37
N HIS A 277 -2.09 -7.33 5.15
CA HIS A 277 -1.82 -6.44 4.03
C HIS A 277 -3.02 -5.50 3.78
N GLU A 278 -4.19 -6.07 3.58
CA GLU A 278 -5.40 -5.29 3.36
C GLU A 278 -5.77 -4.39 4.56
N TRP A 279 -5.47 -4.84 5.79
CA TRP A 279 -5.70 -3.99 6.95
C TRP A 279 -4.70 -2.84 7.04
N MET A 280 -3.44 -3.07 6.64
CA MET A 280 -2.42 -2.02 6.61
C MET A 280 -2.72 -0.94 5.57
N HIS A 281 -3.46 -1.23 4.51
CA HIS A 281 -4.03 -0.21 3.64
C HIS A 281 -4.92 0.80 4.40
N SER A 282 -5.46 0.47 5.56
CA SER A 282 -6.13 1.47 6.41
C SER A 282 -5.22 2.63 6.79
N TRP A 283 -3.92 2.40 6.97
CA TRP A 283 -2.93 3.44 7.26
C TRP A 283 -2.34 4.03 5.98
N PHE A 284 -1.95 3.18 5.05
CA PHE A 284 -1.33 3.57 3.79
C PHE A 284 -2.28 3.23 2.66
N GLN A 285 -3.24 3.99 2.60
CA GLN A 285 -3.98 4.85 1.72
C GLN A 285 -5.34 5.25 2.31
N MET A 286 -6.09 4.36 2.96
CA MET A 286 -7.48 4.69 3.37
C MET A 286 -7.59 5.84 4.37
N MET A 287 -6.59 6.07 5.20
CA MET A 287 -6.53 7.24 6.10
C MET A 287 -5.70 8.40 5.55
N MET A 288 -4.79 8.15 4.62
CA MET A 288 -4.00 9.21 3.98
C MET A 288 -4.73 9.83 2.79
N GLY A 289 -5.52 9.04 2.05
CA GLY A 289 -6.21 9.50 0.86
C GLY A 289 -5.26 9.88 -0.27
N THR A 290 -4.12 9.20 -0.37
CA THR A 290 -3.14 9.42 -1.43
C THR A 290 -3.73 9.07 -2.80
N ASN A 291 -3.35 9.80 -3.85
CA ASN A 291 -3.77 9.47 -5.21
C ASN A 291 -3.08 8.17 -5.68
N GLU A 292 -3.77 7.06 -5.60
CA GLU A 292 -3.26 5.73 -5.94
C GLU A 292 -2.90 5.60 -7.42
N SER A 293 -3.61 6.31 -8.29
CA SER A 293 -3.31 6.30 -9.72
C SER A 293 -1.95 6.91 -10.05
N LEU A 294 -1.54 7.95 -9.31
CA LEU A 294 -0.25 8.61 -9.50
C LEU A 294 0.84 8.01 -8.63
N TYR A 295 0.50 7.52 -7.44
CA TYR A 295 1.47 7.16 -6.41
C TYR A 295 1.23 5.76 -5.85
N ALA A 296 1.00 4.78 -6.72
CA ALA A 296 0.75 3.38 -6.34
C ALA A 296 1.84 2.80 -5.41
N TRP A 297 3.06 3.27 -5.50
CA TRP A 297 4.17 2.87 -4.62
C TRP A 297 4.03 3.36 -3.18
N MET A 298 3.27 4.45 -2.93
CA MET A 298 2.96 4.93 -1.58
C MET A 298 1.78 4.16 -0.97
N ASP A 299 0.92 3.62 -1.80
CA ASP A 299 -0.18 2.76 -1.42
C ASP A 299 0.34 1.34 -1.15
N GLU A 300 0.62 0.58 -2.18
CA GLU A 300 1.02 -0.82 -2.12
C GLU A 300 2.40 -1.02 -1.47
N GLY A 301 3.33 -0.13 -1.76
CA GLY A 301 4.70 -0.27 -1.25
C GLY A 301 4.82 0.02 0.24
N PHE A 302 4.14 1.04 0.75
CA PHE A 302 4.12 1.33 2.18
C PHE A 302 3.35 0.26 2.94
N THR A 303 2.28 -0.24 2.35
CA THR A 303 1.49 -1.35 2.89
C THR A 303 2.30 -2.65 2.92
N ASP A 304 3.06 -2.96 1.87
CA ASP A 304 3.93 -4.14 1.83
C ASP A 304 5.05 -4.05 2.88
N TYR A 305 5.68 -2.87 3.03
CA TYR A 305 6.63 -2.61 4.10
C TYR A 305 6.01 -2.86 5.49
N ALA A 306 4.84 -2.30 5.74
CA ALA A 306 4.15 -2.44 7.00
C ALA A 306 3.74 -3.89 7.28
N THR A 307 3.23 -4.58 6.27
CA THR A 307 2.86 -6.01 6.33
C THR A 307 4.06 -6.87 6.71
N ASN A 308 5.18 -6.73 6.02
CA ASN A 308 6.40 -7.48 6.32
C ASN A 308 6.86 -7.25 7.76
N ARG A 309 6.79 -6.02 8.23
CA ARG A 309 7.20 -5.65 9.57
C ARG A 309 6.27 -6.24 10.65
N VAL A 310 4.97 -6.12 10.48
CA VAL A 310 3.98 -6.69 11.42
C VAL A 310 4.10 -8.21 11.46
N MET A 311 4.18 -8.86 10.30
CA MET A 311 4.29 -10.31 10.20
C MET A 311 5.58 -10.84 10.82
N SER A 312 6.71 -10.17 10.59
CA SER A 312 8.01 -10.52 11.18
C SER A 312 7.96 -10.45 12.71
N GLU A 313 7.39 -9.38 13.27
CA GLU A 313 7.27 -9.22 14.71
C GLU A 313 6.31 -10.26 15.32
N MET A 314 5.16 -10.54 14.68
CA MET A 314 4.24 -11.60 15.12
C MET A 314 4.92 -12.97 15.16
N ARG A 315 5.79 -13.27 14.21
CA ARG A 315 6.55 -14.52 14.10
C ARG A 315 7.83 -14.53 14.93
N ARG A 316 8.19 -13.40 15.55
CA ARG A 316 9.46 -13.21 16.27
C ARG A 316 10.67 -13.52 15.38
N GLU A 317 10.58 -13.16 14.11
CA GLU A 317 11.68 -13.32 13.15
C GLU A 317 12.83 -12.38 13.53
N THR A 318 14.06 -12.88 13.40
CA THR A 318 15.28 -12.10 13.59
C THR A 318 16.03 -11.95 12.28
N GLY A 319 16.74 -10.84 12.10
CA GLY A 319 17.50 -10.56 10.88
C GLY A 319 16.69 -9.77 9.84
N PHE A 320 17.10 -9.89 8.58
CA PHE A 320 16.55 -9.10 7.47
C PHE A 320 15.27 -9.76 6.89
N TYR A 321 14.11 -9.16 7.11
CA TYR A 321 12.81 -9.73 6.74
C TYR A 321 12.19 -9.13 5.46
N PHE A 322 12.88 -8.23 4.76
CA PHE A 322 12.41 -7.67 3.48
C PHE A 322 12.92 -8.43 2.24
N THR A 323 13.42 -9.65 2.41
CA THR A 323 14.08 -10.43 1.35
C THR A 323 13.23 -10.54 0.07
N ASN A 324 11.92 -10.72 0.19
CA ASN A 324 11.04 -10.86 -0.98
C ASN A 324 10.88 -9.54 -1.73
N SER A 325 10.68 -8.42 -1.03
CA SER A 325 10.55 -7.08 -1.63
C SER A 325 11.85 -6.69 -2.33
N TYR A 326 13.01 -6.92 -1.71
CA TYR A 326 14.32 -6.70 -2.34
C TYR A 326 14.53 -7.59 -3.56
N ARG A 327 14.20 -8.87 -3.48
CA ARG A 327 14.29 -9.77 -4.63
C ARG A 327 13.43 -9.30 -5.80
N SER A 328 12.20 -8.88 -5.54
CA SER A 328 11.29 -8.33 -6.55
C SER A 328 11.91 -7.11 -7.23
N TYR A 329 12.37 -6.13 -6.45
CA TYR A 329 13.01 -4.93 -6.98
C TYR A 329 14.31 -5.25 -7.74
N LEU A 330 15.21 -6.04 -7.16
CA LEU A 330 16.50 -6.36 -7.80
C LEU A 330 16.32 -7.12 -9.12
N ASN A 331 15.32 -8.00 -9.21
CA ASN A 331 14.97 -8.67 -10.46
C ASN A 331 14.43 -7.67 -11.49
N LEU A 332 13.56 -6.74 -11.07
CA LEU A 332 13.06 -5.68 -11.94
C LEU A 332 14.20 -4.81 -12.47
N ALA A 333 15.08 -4.34 -11.58
CA ALA A 333 16.22 -3.48 -11.95
C ALA A 333 17.18 -4.12 -12.97
N LYS A 334 17.25 -5.47 -12.98
CA LYS A 334 18.09 -6.24 -13.92
C LYS A 334 17.35 -6.69 -15.18
N SER A 335 16.03 -6.57 -15.22
CA SER A 335 15.20 -7.15 -16.29
C SER A 335 15.18 -6.34 -17.58
N GLY A 336 15.52 -5.07 -17.55
CA GLY A 336 15.32 -4.12 -18.65
C GLY A 336 13.88 -3.61 -18.79
N TYR A 337 12.94 -4.04 -17.93
CA TYR A 337 11.54 -3.60 -17.93
C TYR A 337 11.25 -2.53 -16.87
N GLU A 338 12.25 -2.11 -16.09
CA GLU A 338 12.04 -1.13 -15.04
C GLU A 338 11.60 0.22 -15.60
N GLU A 339 10.56 0.77 -15.01
CA GLU A 339 10.08 2.14 -15.21
C GLU A 339 10.13 2.89 -13.88
N PRO A 340 10.21 4.24 -13.88
CA PRO A 340 10.16 5.01 -12.64
C PRO A 340 8.92 4.65 -11.81
N ALA A 341 9.08 4.50 -10.51
CA ALA A 341 7.94 4.20 -9.63
C ALA A 341 6.91 5.34 -9.57
N SER A 342 7.28 6.54 -10.03
CA SER A 342 6.37 7.69 -10.25
C SER A 342 5.55 7.60 -11.53
N THR A 343 5.66 6.54 -12.32
CA THR A 343 4.81 6.30 -13.50
C THR A 343 3.36 6.14 -13.06
N HIS A 344 2.42 6.80 -13.76
CA HIS A 344 0.99 6.60 -13.52
C HIS A 344 0.63 5.11 -13.61
N SER A 345 -0.14 4.60 -12.66
CA SER A 345 -0.40 3.17 -12.49
C SER A 345 -0.93 2.46 -13.74
N ASP A 346 -1.79 3.14 -14.53
CA ASP A 346 -2.32 2.63 -15.79
C ASP A 346 -1.39 2.82 -17.01
N HIS A 347 -0.25 3.53 -16.84
CA HIS A 347 0.66 3.84 -17.94
C HIS A 347 1.89 2.94 -17.98
N TYR A 348 2.10 2.08 -17.00
CA TYR A 348 3.17 1.08 -17.07
C TYR A 348 3.02 0.20 -18.31
N ASN A 349 4.13 -0.08 -18.98
CA ASN A 349 4.13 -0.91 -20.19
C ASN A 349 3.78 -2.36 -19.90
N THR A 350 4.12 -2.87 -18.70
CA THR A 350 3.83 -4.25 -18.29
C THR A 350 3.26 -4.36 -16.88
N ASN A 351 2.44 -5.40 -16.62
CA ASN A 351 1.97 -5.73 -15.29
C ASN A 351 3.12 -6.12 -14.36
N TYR A 352 4.16 -6.73 -14.92
CA TYR A 352 5.38 -7.07 -14.18
C TYR A 352 6.09 -5.83 -13.66
N ALA A 353 6.30 -4.81 -14.51
CA ALA A 353 6.90 -3.55 -14.11
C ALA A 353 6.06 -2.84 -13.04
N TYR A 354 4.74 -2.74 -13.26
CA TYR A 354 3.81 -2.16 -12.29
C TYR A 354 3.90 -2.85 -10.91
N SER A 355 3.66 -4.16 -10.86
CA SER A 355 3.60 -4.86 -9.58
C SER A 355 4.93 -4.85 -8.84
N SER A 356 6.05 -5.03 -9.56
CA SER A 356 7.37 -4.97 -8.92
C SER A 356 7.75 -3.57 -8.46
N ALA A 357 7.31 -2.51 -9.17
CA ALA A 357 7.58 -1.13 -8.78
C ALA A 357 6.67 -0.68 -7.63
N ALA A 358 5.36 -0.89 -7.73
CA ALA A 358 4.41 -0.47 -6.71
C ALA A 358 4.66 -1.19 -5.38
N TYR A 359 4.69 -2.52 -5.37
CA TYR A 359 4.89 -3.34 -4.17
C TYR A 359 6.36 -3.40 -3.74
N GLY A 360 7.20 -4.05 -4.57
CA GLY A 360 8.59 -4.38 -4.20
C GLY A 360 9.46 -3.13 -4.01
N LYS A 361 9.57 -2.30 -5.04
CA LYS A 361 10.40 -1.08 -4.99
C LYS A 361 9.86 -0.07 -3.97
N GLY A 362 8.53 0.06 -3.85
CA GLY A 362 7.91 0.91 -2.83
C GLY A 362 8.22 0.46 -1.40
N ALA A 363 8.18 -0.84 -1.10
CA ALA A 363 8.59 -1.38 0.20
C ALA A 363 10.10 -1.18 0.45
N VAL A 364 10.93 -1.40 -0.56
CA VAL A 364 12.38 -1.16 -0.49
C VAL A 364 12.68 0.31 -0.23
N PHE A 365 11.89 1.25 -0.78
CA PHE A 365 12.05 2.67 -0.50
C PHE A 365 12.01 2.97 1.01
N LEU A 366 11.04 2.44 1.74
CA LEU A 366 10.95 2.65 3.20
C LEU A 366 12.06 1.91 3.96
N ALA A 367 12.33 0.65 3.61
CA ALA A 367 13.39 -0.12 4.27
C ALA A 367 14.76 0.53 4.08
N GLN A 368 15.03 1.03 2.89
CA GLN A 368 16.27 1.74 2.56
C GLN A 368 16.31 3.16 3.16
N LEU A 369 15.15 3.83 3.33
CA LEU A 369 15.09 5.06 4.10
C LEU A 369 15.52 4.81 5.55
N GLY A 370 15.13 3.70 6.17
CA GLY A 370 15.63 3.26 7.48
C GLY A 370 17.14 3.04 7.51
N TYR A 371 17.74 2.58 6.42
CA TYR A 371 19.19 2.54 6.29
C TYR A 371 19.81 3.94 6.28
N ILE A 372 19.19 4.90 5.59
CA ILE A 372 19.70 6.28 5.46
C ILE A 372 19.60 7.05 6.79
N VAL A 373 18.47 6.96 7.49
CA VAL A 373 18.18 7.79 8.67
C VAL A 373 18.28 7.04 10.01
N SER A 374 18.32 5.76 10.04
CA SER A 374 18.14 4.73 11.08
C SER A 374 16.70 4.26 11.24
N ASP A 375 16.52 2.98 11.63
CA ASP A 375 15.18 2.39 11.82
C ASP A 375 14.40 3.08 12.96
N SER A 376 15.10 3.50 14.01
CA SER A 376 14.47 4.23 15.11
C SER A 376 13.88 5.57 14.65
N LEU A 377 14.58 6.26 13.79
CA LEU A 377 14.12 7.55 13.25
C LEU A 377 13.02 7.35 12.20
N LEU A 378 13.12 6.30 11.36
CA LEU A 378 12.05 5.95 10.44
C LEU A 378 10.73 5.69 11.17
N ASN A 379 10.75 5.06 12.35
CA ASN A 379 9.54 4.87 13.15
C ASN A 379 8.91 6.20 13.57
N LYS A 380 9.71 7.18 13.96
CA LYS A 380 9.22 8.52 14.28
C LYS A 380 8.65 9.22 13.06
N ILE A 381 9.31 9.09 11.91
CA ILE A 381 8.85 9.64 10.63
C ILE A 381 7.47 9.08 10.25
N LEU A 382 7.28 7.77 10.33
CA LEU A 382 6.00 7.14 10.00
C LEU A 382 4.86 7.59 10.94
N LEU A 383 5.12 7.69 12.24
CA LEU A 383 4.15 8.23 13.20
C LEU A 383 3.89 9.73 13.00
N ALA A 384 4.91 10.52 12.68
CA ALA A 384 4.75 11.94 12.35
C ALA A 384 3.94 12.13 11.06
N TYR A 385 4.18 11.29 10.04
CA TYR A 385 3.42 11.28 8.80
C TYR A 385 1.95 10.96 9.06
N TYR A 386 1.65 9.87 9.80
CA TYR A 386 0.30 9.53 10.24
C TYR A 386 -0.39 10.68 10.96
N ASN A 387 0.26 11.31 11.95
CA ASN A 387 -0.34 12.39 12.72
C ASN A 387 -0.59 13.67 11.92
N THR A 388 0.27 13.94 10.92
CA THR A 388 0.21 15.17 10.12
C THR A 388 -0.80 15.05 8.97
N TRP A 389 -0.86 13.87 8.33
CA TRP A 389 -1.50 13.73 7.03
C TRP A 389 -2.75 12.87 7.00
N ARG A 390 -3.08 12.14 8.06
CA ARG A 390 -4.36 11.40 8.07
C ARG A 390 -5.55 12.30 7.77
N PHE A 391 -6.49 11.78 6.97
CA PHE A 391 -7.71 12.46 6.49
C PHE A 391 -7.43 13.67 5.59
N LYS A 392 -6.35 13.58 4.83
CA LYS A 392 -5.98 14.58 3.82
C LYS A 392 -5.62 13.85 2.52
N HIS A 393 -4.88 14.53 1.63
CA HIS A 393 -4.41 13.97 0.36
C HIS A 393 -2.91 14.27 0.19
N PRO A 394 -2.01 13.59 0.95
CA PRO A 394 -0.58 13.80 0.79
C PRO A 394 -0.07 13.23 -0.52
N ASN A 395 1.00 13.83 -1.00
CA ASN A 395 1.78 13.38 -2.14
C ASN A 395 3.22 13.01 -1.71
N PRO A 396 4.07 12.51 -2.62
CA PRO A 396 5.45 12.14 -2.28
C PRO A 396 6.27 13.23 -1.60
N ASN A 397 6.09 14.49 -2.00
CA ASN A 397 6.83 15.61 -1.40
C ASN A 397 6.41 15.84 0.05
N ASP A 398 5.15 15.62 0.37
CA ASP A 398 4.65 15.78 1.74
C ASP A 398 5.25 14.74 2.68
N PHE A 399 5.41 13.49 2.22
CA PHE A 399 6.11 12.45 2.97
C PHE A 399 7.60 12.81 3.16
N ILE A 400 8.30 13.22 2.10
CA ILE A 400 9.71 13.60 2.17
C ILE A 400 9.91 14.78 3.13
N ARG A 401 9.07 15.81 3.10
CA ARG A 401 9.15 16.94 4.04
C ARG A 401 8.98 16.53 5.50
N VAL A 402 8.11 15.55 5.78
CA VAL A 402 8.00 14.99 7.13
C VAL A 402 9.30 14.27 7.49
N ALA A 403 9.85 13.47 6.59
CA ALA A 403 11.09 12.75 6.81
C ALA A 403 12.29 13.69 7.04
N GLU A 404 12.40 14.76 6.26
CA GLU A 404 13.43 15.81 6.41
C GLU A 404 13.30 16.54 7.74
N LYS A 405 12.09 16.93 8.10
CA LYS A 405 11.83 17.62 9.37
C LYS A 405 12.19 16.78 10.60
N GLU A 406 11.87 15.49 10.58
CA GLU A 406 12.16 14.59 11.70
C GLU A 406 13.65 14.16 11.74
N SER A 407 14.28 14.05 10.59
CA SER A 407 15.68 13.62 10.49
C SER A 407 16.70 14.76 10.58
N GLY A 408 16.29 15.97 10.19
CA GLY A 408 17.22 17.09 10.00
C GLY A 408 18.15 16.91 8.81
N MET A 409 17.79 16.04 7.86
CA MET A 409 18.57 15.72 6.65
C MET A 409 17.79 16.12 5.40
N GLU A 410 18.49 16.47 4.32
CA GLU A 410 17.91 16.63 2.99
C GLU A 410 17.72 15.27 2.33
N LEU A 411 16.50 14.98 1.85
CA LEU A 411 16.13 13.67 1.31
C LEU A 411 15.50 13.74 -0.09
N ASP A 412 15.34 14.91 -0.68
CA ASP A 412 14.81 15.07 -2.05
C ASP A 412 15.64 14.29 -3.08
N TRP A 413 16.97 14.26 -2.93
CA TRP A 413 17.86 13.48 -3.78
C TRP A 413 17.46 12.00 -3.79
N TYR A 414 17.06 11.43 -2.64
CA TYR A 414 16.69 10.03 -2.51
C TYR A 414 15.43 9.71 -3.31
N LYS A 415 14.40 10.54 -3.18
CA LYS A 415 13.18 10.42 -3.99
C LYS A 415 13.49 10.55 -5.50
N GLU A 416 14.25 11.57 -5.89
CA GLU A 416 14.59 11.82 -7.29
C GLU A 416 15.34 10.66 -7.95
N TYR A 417 16.29 10.07 -7.25
CA TYR A 417 17.04 8.95 -7.79
C TYR A 417 16.28 7.64 -7.72
N PHE A 418 15.63 7.33 -6.60
CA PHE A 418 15.03 6.01 -6.39
C PHE A 418 13.61 5.90 -6.96
N ILE A 419 12.78 6.92 -6.83
CA ILE A 419 11.38 6.90 -7.27
C ILE A 419 11.21 7.44 -8.69
N ASN A 420 11.85 8.57 -9.00
CA ASN A 420 11.64 9.28 -10.27
C ASN A 420 12.60 8.80 -11.38
N SER A 421 13.44 7.81 -11.10
CA SER A 421 14.35 7.25 -12.09
C SER A 421 14.53 5.73 -11.94
N THR A 422 15.23 5.14 -12.91
CA THR A 422 15.64 3.72 -12.91
C THR A 422 17.15 3.57 -12.64
N LYS A 423 17.76 4.55 -11.98
CA LYS A 423 19.18 4.49 -11.64
C LYS A 423 19.40 3.51 -10.50
N THR A 424 20.42 2.67 -10.66
CA THR A 424 20.73 1.58 -9.72
C THR A 424 21.86 1.94 -8.78
N ILE A 425 21.86 1.32 -7.62
CA ILE A 425 22.92 1.35 -6.63
C ILE A 425 23.88 0.18 -6.90
N ASP A 426 25.17 0.44 -6.97
CA ASP A 426 26.23 -0.55 -7.06
C ASP A 426 27.50 0.10 -6.49
N TYR A 427 27.96 -0.39 -5.35
CA TYR A 427 29.20 0.03 -4.69
C TYR A 427 30.16 -1.14 -4.57
N SER A 428 31.44 -0.89 -4.63
CA SER A 428 32.45 -1.93 -4.46
C SER A 428 33.57 -1.49 -3.52
N VAL A 429 34.14 -2.46 -2.83
CA VAL A 429 35.44 -2.28 -2.15
C VAL A 429 36.50 -2.29 -3.24
N GLY A 430 37.27 -1.19 -3.33
CA GLY A 430 38.40 -1.06 -4.25
C GLY A 430 39.72 -1.47 -3.59
N ASP A 431 40.78 -0.70 -3.85
CA ASP A 431 42.11 -0.99 -3.37
C ASP A 431 42.26 -0.75 -1.86
N VAL A 432 43.05 -1.59 -1.22
CA VAL A 432 43.45 -1.44 0.18
C VAL A 432 44.96 -1.35 0.25
N ASN A 433 45.46 -0.15 0.54
CA ASN A 433 46.88 0.16 0.52
C ASN A 433 47.38 0.58 1.90
N MET A 434 48.69 0.49 2.10
CA MET A 434 49.38 1.04 3.28
C MET A 434 49.72 2.51 3.02
N LYS A 435 49.31 3.41 3.92
CA LYS A 435 49.70 4.80 3.92
C LYS A 435 50.03 5.25 5.35
N ASP A 436 51.24 5.73 5.59
CA ASP A 436 51.70 6.21 6.90
C ASP A 436 51.48 5.20 8.05
N GLY A 437 51.69 3.90 7.78
CA GLY A 437 51.49 2.82 8.73
C GLY A 437 50.05 2.38 8.95
N LYS A 438 49.07 3.03 8.32
CA LYS A 438 47.65 2.78 8.40
C LYS A 438 47.10 2.19 7.10
N ALA A 439 46.00 1.48 7.19
CA ALA A 439 45.28 1.02 6.01
C ALA A 439 44.47 2.17 5.39
N LEU A 440 44.70 2.43 4.12
CA LEU A 440 43.90 3.31 3.26
C LEU A 440 42.98 2.44 2.42
N ILE A 441 41.67 2.58 2.62
CA ILE A 441 40.62 1.81 1.95
C ILE A 441 39.94 2.69 0.91
N THR A 442 39.90 2.24 -0.33
CA THR A 442 39.20 2.93 -1.41
C THR A 442 37.87 2.23 -1.70
N LEU A 443 36.80 3.00 -1.80
CA LEU A 443 35.49 2.54 -2.24
C LEU A 443 35.20 3.11 -3.61
N LYS A 444 34.42 2.37 -4.43
CA LYS A 444 34.01 2.80 -5.77
C LYS A 444 32.50 2.81 -5.88
N ARG A 445 31.95 3.86 -6.43
CA ARG A 445 30.55 3.92 -6.85
C ARG A 445 30.47 3.50 -8.32
N VAL A 446 29.99 2.30 -8.57
CA VAL A 446 29.80 1.71 -9.90
C VAL A 446 28.44 2.10 -10.48
N GLY A 447 27.41 2.10 -9.63
CA GLY A 447 26.06 2.50 -9.99
C GLY A 447 25.89 4.01 -10.16
N LYS A 448 24.76 4.39 -10.74
CA LYS A 448 24.44 5.81 -11.02
C LYS A 448 23.69 6.51 -9.90
N MET A 449 23.10 5.76 -8.98
CA MET A 449 22.42 6.31 -7.81
C MET A 449 23.41 6.46 -6.65
N PRO A 450 23.64 7.68 -6.12
CA PRO A 450 24.47 7.88 -4.94
C PRO A 450 23.73 7.44 -3.66
N MET A 451 24.50 6.95 -2.67
CA MET A 451 24.02 6.57 -1.34
C MET A 451 25.04 6.92 -0.27
N PRO A 452 24.63 7.18 0.98
CA PRO A 452 25.54 7.05 2.10
C PRO A 452 25.98 5.59 2.24
N VAL A 453 27.18 5.35 2.74
CA VAL A 453 27.76 4.00 2.78
C VAL A 453 28.22 3.66 4.18
N ASP A 454 27.76 2.52 4.73
CA ASP A 454 28.31 1.92 5.93
C ASP A 454 29.32 0.84 5.55
N VAL A 455 30.49 0.87 6.18
CA VAL A 455 31.57 -0.09 5.95
C VAL A 455 31.95 -0.75 7.25
N LEU A 456 31.77 -2.06 7.33
CA LEU A 456 32.23 -2.88 8.45
C LEU A 456 33.66 -3.39 8.17
N ILE A 457 34.62 -3.05 9.02
CA ILE A 457 35.94 -3.62 9.01
C ILE A 457 36.01 -4.67 10.14
N THR A 458 36.38 -5.89 9.79
CA THR A 458 36.67 -6.97 10.76
C THR A 458 38.17 -7.23 10.77
N PHE A 459 38.74 -7.23 11.94
CA PHE A 459 40.20 -7.49 12.13
C PHE A 459 40.48 -8.96 12.46
N LYS A 460 41.71 -9.39 12.30
CA LYS A 460 42.18 -10.76 12.57
C LYS A 460 42.06 -11.15 14.05
N ASP A 461 42.12 -10.19 14.96
CA ASP A 461 41.88 -10.38 16.39
C ASP A 461 40.41 -10.50 16.78
N GLY A 462 39.48 -10.42 15.80
CA GLY A 462 38.04 -10.50 15.99
C GLY A 462 37.37 -9.17 16.34
N SER A 463 38.11 -8.10 16.57
CA SER A 463 37.55 -6.76 16.76
C SER A 463 36.96 -6.21 15.48
N LYS A 464 36.06 -5.23 15.61
CA LYS A 464 35.32 -4.64 14.48
C LYS A 464 35.23 -3.13 14.60
N GLU A 465 35.20 -2.45 13.49
CA GLU A 465 34.93 -1.03 13.37
C GLU A 465 33.86 -0.80 12.30
N MET A 466 32.94 0.13 12.55
CA MET A 466 31.94 0.60 11.57
C MET A 466 32.30 2.02 11.15
N HIS A 467 32.40 2.24 9.86
CA HIS A 467 32.66 3.55 9.26
C HIS A 467 31.41 3.94 8.43
N THR A 468 30.76 5.04 8.80
CA THR A 468 29.65 5.61 8.04
C THR A 468 30.15 6.79 7.24
N ILE A 469 29.98 6.75 5.93
CA ILE A 469 30.35 7.80 4.99
C ILE A 469 29.07 8.49 4.52
N PRO A 470 28.74 9.68 5.04
CA PRO A 470 27.57 10.43 4.61
C PRO A 470 27.70 10.87 3.15
N LEU A 471 26.58 11.03 2.48
CA LEU A 471 26.54 11.67 1.18
C LEU A 471 26.43 13.20 1.36
N ASN A 472 27.21 13.96 0.63
CA ASN A 472 27.21 15.43 0.75
C ASN A 472 25.86 16.09 0.43
N LEU A 473 24.96 15.40 -0.29
CA LEU A 473 23.58 15.86 -0.57
C LEU A 473 22.66 15.81 0.65
N MET A 474 23.04 15.09 1.71
CA MET A 474 22.20 14.88 2.89
C MET A 474 22.24 16.04 3.89
N TYR A 475 23.34 16.81 3.89
CA TYR A 475 23.62 17.83 4.92
C TYR A 475 23.49 17.31 6.36
N GLY A 476 23.79 16.04 6.57
CA GLY A 476 23.71 15.36 7.84
C GLY A 476 24.12 13.89 7.75
N ASN A 477 24.05 13.20 8.88
CA ASN A 477 24.37 11.77 8.98
C ASN A 477 23.48 11.09 10.02
N LYS A 478 23.28 9.78 9.86
CA LYS A 478 22.54 8.98 10.84
C LYS A 478 23.34 8.76 12.12
N PRO A 479 22.68 8.52 13.27
CA PRO A 479 23.32 8.10 14.51
C PRO A 479 23.86 6.67 14.39
N ALA A 480 24.80 6.30 15.28
CA ALA A 480 25.25 4.92 15.42
C ALA A 480 24.09 3.98 15.75
N GLU A 481 24.02 2.84 15.05
CA GLU A 481 22.93 1.85 15.21
C GLU A 481 23.38 0.60 16.02
N SER A 482 24.62 0.57 16.47
CA SER A 482 25.16 -0.56 17.25
C SER A 482 26.22 -0.11 18.24
N SER A 483 26.63 -1.01 19.15
CA SER A 483 27.71 -0.81 20.11
C SER A 483 29.10 -1.04 19.54
N ILE A 484 29.25 -1.41 18.28
CA ILE A 484 30.52 -1.50 17.59
C ILE A 484 31.13 -0.08 17.53
N PRO A 485 32.47 0.10 17.74
CA PRO A 485 33.11 1.39 17.50
C PRO A 485 32.66 1.98 16.16
N TRP A 486 32.02 3.15 16.20
CA TRP A 486 31.35 3.76 15.06
C TRP A 486 32.01 5.10 14.73
N PHE A 487 32.49 5.22 13.51
CA PHE A 487 33.17 6.41 13.02
C PHE A 487 32.36 7.04 11.89
N THR A 488 32.12 8.34 11.99
CA THR A 488 31.56 9.12 10.90
C THR A 488 32.71 9.76 10.13
N GLU A 489 32.81 9.39 8.87
CA GLU A 489 33.84 9.90 7.96
C GLU A 489 33.41 11.24 7.35
N THR A 490 34.32 11.86 6.59
CA THR A 490 33.99 13.03 5.78
C THR A 490 33.01 12.66 4.68
N GLU A 491 32.19 13.62 4.25
CA GLU A 491 31.15 13.39 3.25
C GLU A 491 31.71 12.93 1.91
N TRP A 492 31.06 11.93 1.30
CA TRP A 492 31.34 11.55 -0.08
C TRP A 492 30.63 12.52 -1.04
N LYS A 493 31.42 13.24 -1.84
CA LYS A 493 30.90 14.12 -2.89
C LYS A 493 30.30 13.26 -4.01
N TRP A 494 29.02 13.37 -4.24
CA TRP A 494 28.29 12.53 -5.19
C TRP A 494 28.86 12.56 -6.62
N THR A 495 29.58 13.62 -6.99
CA THR A 495 30.26 13.75 -8.29
C THR A 495 31.51 12.89 -8.41
N HIS A 496 32.08 12.44 -7.31
CA HIS A 496 33.29 11.61 -7.32
C HIS A 496 32.95 10.12 -7.41
N PRO A 497 33.55 9.37 -8.34
CA PRO A 497 33.29 7.93 -8.46
C PRO A 497 33.99 7.10 -7.38
N GLU A 498 34.99 7.68 -6.70
CA GLU A 498 35.79 7.01 -5.68
C GLU A 498 35.84 7.84 -4.40
N TYR A 499 36.01 7.13 -3.28
CA TYR A 499 36.19 7.69 -1.96
C TYR A 499 37.24 6.88 -1.20
N ALA A 500 38.11 7.54 -0.46
CA ALA A 500 39.14 6.87 0.34
C ALA A 500 39.14 7.38 1.78
N PHE A 501 39.23 6.46 2.72
CA PHE A 501 39.36 6.75 4.14
C PHE A 501 40.39 5.82 4.78
N SER A 502 40.84 6.13 5.99
CA SER A 502 41.87 5.34 6.69
C SER A 502 41.37 4.86 8.05
N THR A 503 41.59 3.58 8.37
CA THR A 503 41.51 3.10 9.74
C THR A 503 42.86 3.34 10.45
N ASN A 504 42.87 3.38 11.79
CA ASN A 504 44.09 3.54 12.57
C ASN A 504 44.96 2.26 12.65
N ARG A 505 44.55 1.19 11.98
CA ARG A 505 45.21 -0.11 11.98
C ARG A 505 45.86 -0.43 10.63
N SER A 506 46.84 -1.34 10.66
CA SER A 506 47.54 -1.78 9.47
C SER A 506 46.70 -2.69 8.58
N VAL A 507 46.94 -2.69 7.27
CA VAL A 507 46.34 -3.64 6.31
C VAL A 507 46.53 -5.08 6.75
N LYS A 508 47.67 -5.44 7.32
CA LYS A 508 48.02 -6.80 7.80
C LYS A 508 47.06 -7.29 8.90
N GLU A 509 46.43 -6.38 9.64
CA GLU A 509 45.51 -6.72 10.73
C GLU A 509 44.06 -6.90 10.24
N ILE A 510 43.73 -6.43 9.04
CA ILE A 510 42.41 -6.54 8.47
C ILE A 510 42.14 -7.97 7.99
N LYS A 511 40.98 -8.52 8.38
CA LYS A 511 40.48 -9.81 7.91
C LYS A 511 39.50 -9.63 6.74
N SER A 512 38.56 -8.68 6.86
CA SER A 512 37.61 -8.39 5.81
C SER A 512 37.04 -6.99 5.92
N ILE A 513 36.59 -6.46 4.79
CA ILE A 513 35.88 -5.19 4.63
C ILE A 513 34.56 -5.48 3.94
N GLU A 514 33.45 -4.95 4.46
CA GLU A 514 32.13 -5.22 3.94
C GLU A 514 31.28 -3.95 3.91
N ILE A 515 30.78 -3.59 2.72
CA ILE A 515 29.82 -2.51 2.50
C ILE A 515 28.43 -3.00 2.87
N ASP A 516 27.67 -2.17 3.61
CA ASP A 516 26.30 -2.45 4.06
C ASP A 516 26.11 -3.86 4.64
N PRO A 517 26.70 -4.18 5.79
CA PRO A 517 26.51 -5.47 6.42
C PRO A 517 25.05 -5.72 6.87
N SER A 518 24.22 -4.67 6.90
CA SER A 518 22.79 -4.75 7.25
C SER A 518 21.91 -5.28 6.12
N MET A 519 22.41 -5.32 4.89
CA MET A 519 21.69 -5.68 3.66
C MET A 519 20.48 -4.77 3.34
N ARG A 520 20.43 -3.57 3.93
CA ARG A 520 19.33 -2.60 3.71
C ARG A 520 19.55 -1.70 2.50
N MET A 521 20.78 -1.54 2.01
CA MET A 521 21.06 -0.85 0.75
C MET A 521 20.73 -1.80 -0.41
N ALA A 522 19.89 -1.35 -1.35
CA ALA A 522 19.45 -2.14 -2.49
C ALA A 522 20.50 -2.19 -3.61
N ASP A 523 21.69 -2.61 -3.27
CA ASP A 523 22.80 -2.79 -4.19
C ASP A 523 22.53 -3.97 -5.14
N ILE A 524 22.64 -3.72 -6.45
CA ILE A 524 22.31 -4.72 -7.47
C ILE A 524 23.40 -5.79 -7.62
N ASN A 525 24.59 -5.58 -7.06
CA ASN A 525 25.76 -6.47 -7.19
C ASN A 525 26.49 -6.65 -5.86
N ARG A 526 25.89 -7.34 -4.93
CA ARG A 526 26.47 -7.52 -3.59
C ARG A 526 27.76 -8.35 -3.56
N VAL A 527 28.17 -8.97 -4.66
CA VAL A 527 29.41 -9.76 -4.71
C VAL A 527 30.64 -8.86 -4.56
N ASN A 528 30.61 -7.64 -5.07
CA ASN A 528 31.70 -6.66 -4.98
C ASN A 528 31.67 -5.80 -3.70
N ASN A 529 30.65 -5.97 -2.84
CA ASN A 529 30.55 -5.26 -1.56
C ASN A 529 31.51 -5.81 -0.50
N ARG A 530 32.14 -6.95 -0.72
CA ARG A 530 32.98 -7.59 0.28
C ARG A 530 34.35 -7.93 -0.27
N LEU A 531 35.39 -7.57 0.52
CA LEU A 531 36.77 -7.95 0.28
C LEU A 531 37.30 -8.74 1.49
N ILE A 532 37.90 -9.90 1.23
CA ILE A 532 38.65 -10.67 2.24
C ILE A 532 40.14 -10.45 1.99
N ILE A 533 40.87 -10.05 3.00
CA ILE A 533 42.33 -9.87 2.93
C ILE A 533 42.95 -11.22 3.28
N PRO A 534 43.75 -11.83 2.38
CA PRO A 534 44.47 -13.05 2.65
C PRO A 534 45.46 -12.89 3.82
N ASP A 535 45.83 -13.99 4.47
CA ASP A 535 46.83 -14.02 5.56
C ASP A 535 48.21 -13.65 5.10
#